data_cd2bcb3e462793871e6fe6711806fbba
#
_entry.id   cd2bcb3e462793871e6fe6711806fbba
#
_cell.length_a   1.000
_cell.length_b   1.000
_cell.length_c   1.000
_cell.angle_alpha   90.00
_cell.angle_beta   90.00
_cell.angle_gamma   90.00
#
_symmetry.space_group_name_H-M   'P 1'
#
loop_
_entity.id
_entity.type
_entity.pdbx_description
1 polymer ?
#
loop_
_entity_poly.entity_id
_entity_poly.type
_entity_poly.pdbx_seq_one_letter_code
_entity_poly.pdbx_strand_id
1 'polypeptide(L)'
;CLSRGLGDVYKRQERIRVTRKMLLNEHVARMEHRIVGARIEASDYPDFRIAEVLYSIDSVVFPDMIPVRASKKYRYWRLYSADGSHGSISELQFFMPGSDVPATGRPIGTHGLPPLRGLDKVFDGDWLTSYDHPDADGNWYGMVFDKPVVIDRVRCVPRTDDNLIHAGDTYELKYWDGIKWASLGCQVACERYLLFDNVPANALLWLSNLT
;
A
#
# COMPACT_ATOMS: atom_id res chain seq x y z
N CYS A 1 -0.97 37.00 -36.90
CA CYS A 1 -0.34 35.92 -36.14
C CYS A 1 -0.55 36.17 -34.67
N LEU A 2 -1.47 35.44 -34.03
CA LEU A 2 -1.76 35.56 -32.61
C LEU A 2 -0.81 34.66 -31.83
N SER A 3 0.31 35.18 -31.37
CA SER A 3 1.05 34.62 -30.25
C SER A 3 0.22 34.79 -28.99
N ARG A 4 -0.71 33.87 -28.74
CA ARG A 4 -1.24 33.70 -27.38
C ARG A 4 -0.13 33.00 -26.62
N GLY A 5 0.64 33.82 -25.88
CA GLY A 5 1.71 33.30 -25.06
C GLY A 5 1.17 32.33 -24.01
N LEU A 6 1.89 31.23 -23.77
CA LEU A 6 1.66 30.26 -22.68
C LEU A 6 1.47 30.94 -21.30
N GLY A 7 1.86 32.21 -21.15
CA GLY A 7 1.67 33.00 -19.93
C GLY A 7 0.20 33.22 -19.50
N ASP A 8 -0.79 33.02 -20.39
CA ASP A 8 -2.20 33.13 -20.02
C ASP A 8 -2.80 31.82 -19.49
N VAL A 9 -2.15 30.69 -19.73
CA VAL A 9 -2.66 29.36 -19.34
C VAL A 9 -2.53 29.11 -17.83
N TYR A 10 -1.60 29.79 -17.16
CA TYR A 10 -1.28 29.55 -15.75
C TYR A 10 -1.70 30.73 -14.82
N LYS A 11 -2.64 31.57 -15.23
CA LYS A 11 -3.12 32.68 -14.39
C LYS A 11 -3.87 32.22 -13.14
N ARG A 12 -4.48 31.02 -13.18
CA ARG A 12 -5.17 30.45 -12.04
C ARG A 12 -4.21 29.54 -11.30
N GLN A 13 -4.03 29.79 -10.02
CA GLN A 13 -3.27 28.96 -9.11
C GLN A 13 -4.21 28.19 -8.20
N GLU A 14 -3.84 26.99 -7.87
CA GLU A 14 -4.65 26.07 -7.05
C GLU A 14 -3.80 25.47 -5.93
N ARG A 15 -4.46 25.05 -4.86
CA ARG A 15 -3.89 24.15 -3.88
C ARG A 15 -4.20 22.73 -4.31
N ILE A 16 -3.17 21.88 -4.38
CA ILE A 16 -3.33 20.47 -4.69
C ILE A 16 -2.87 19.59 -3.54
N ARG A 17 -3.54 18.45 -3.40
CA ARG A 17 -3.13 17.36 -2.52
C ARG A 17 -2.62 16.20 -3.38
N VAL A 18 -1.37 15.82 -3.16
CA VAL A 18 -0.72 14.72 -3.87
C VAL A 18 -0.66 13.51 -2.96
N THR A 19 -1.30 12.44 -3.31
CA THR A 19 -1.38 11.18 -2.54
C THR A 19 -0.66 10.03 -3.22
N ARG A 20 -0.19 10.23 -4.45
CA ARG A 20 0.48 9.23 -5.28
C ARG A 20 1.63 9.85 -6.04
N LYS A 21 2.66 9.04 -6.30
CA LYS A 21 3.83 9.45 -7.09
C LYS A 21 3.49 9.67 -8.58
N MET A 22 2.54 8.89 -9.09
CA MET A 22 2.06 8.96 -10.48
C MET A 22 0.53 8.93 -10.52
N LEU A 23 -0.03 9.37 -11.63
CA LEU A 23 -1.47 9.23 -11.88
C LEU A 23 -1.88 7.75 -11.81
N LEU A 24 -3.01 7.51 -11.15
CA LEU A 24 -3.57 6.17 -11.07
C LEU A 24 -4.03 5.73 -12.47
N ASN A 25 -3.39 4.70 -13.01
CA ASN A 25 -3.82 4.06 -14.25
C ASN A 25 -4.72 2.85 -13.95
N GLU A 26 -5.44 2.37 -14.97
CA GLU A 26 -6.37 1.25 -14.84
C GLU A 26 -5.71 -0.05 -14.36
N HIS A 27 -4.44 -0.29 -14.72
CA HIS A 27 -3.72 -1.47 -14.30
C HIS A 27 -3.49 -1.46 -12.80
N VAL A 28 -2.93 -0.36 -12.26
CA VAL A 28 -2.68 -0.21 -10.81
C VAL A 28 -3.99 -0.24 -10.04
N ALA A 29 -5.05 0.44 -10.53
CA ALA A 29 -6.36 0.41 -9.91
C ALA A 29 -6.92 -1.02 -9.79
N ARG A 30 -6.78 -1.85 -10.83
CA ARG A 30 -7.18 -3.27 -10.76
C ARG A 30 -6.35 -4.07 -9.75
N MET A 31 -5.03 -3.83 -9.69
CA MET A 31 -4.17 -4.53 -8.73
C MET A 31 -4.55 -4.17 -7.29
N GLU A 32 -4.75 -2.90 -7.00
CA GLU A 32 -5.21 -2.44 -5.69
C GLU A 32 -6.55 -3.08 -5.30
N HIS A 33 -7.47 -3.20 -6.25
CA HIS A 33 -8.81 -3.74 -5.98
C HIS A 33 -8.81 -5.23 -5.63
N ARG A 34 -7.75 -5.98 -5.96
CA ARG A 34 -7.64 -7.41 -5.66
C ARG A 34 -7.65 -7.76 -4.17
N ILE A 35 -7.38 -6.78 -3.29
CA ILE A 35 -7.45 -7.00 -1.84
C ILE A 35 -8.89 -7.00 -1.30
N VAL A 36 -9.85 -6.45 -2.06
CA VAL A 36 -11.25 -6.37 -1.63
C VAL A 36 -11.87 -7.78 -1.58
N GLY A 37 -12.49 -8.11 -0.46
CA GLY A 37 -13.01 -9.44 -0.15
C GLY A 37 -12.06 -10.31 0.67
N ALA A 38 -10.81 -9.87 0.89
CA ALA A 38 -9.88 -10.58 1.76
C ALA A 38 -10.28 -10.48 3.24
N ARG A 39 -9.83 -11.44 4.05
CA ARG A 39 -10.14 -11.51 5.47
C ARG A 39 -8.88 -11.67 6.31
N ILE A 40 -8.80 -10.92 7.40
CA ILE A 40 -7.80 -11.13 8.45
C ILE A 40 -8.35 -12.14 9.44
N GLU A 41 -7.61 -13.21 9.66
CA GLU A 41 -8.02 -14.35 10.46
C GLU A 41 -6.94 -14.78 11.45
N ALA A 42 -7.38 -15.32 12.59
CA ALA A 42 -6.49 -15.90 13.59
C ALA A 42 -6.97 -17.29 14.02
N SER A 43 -6.04 -18.18 14.38
CA SER A 43 -6.35 -19.56 14.77
C SER A 43 -5.32 -20.14 15.74
N ASP A 44 -5.74 -21.16 16.50
CA ASP A 44 -4.82 -22.04 17.24
C ASP A 44 -4.33 -23.23 16.38
N TYR A 45 -4.91 -23.42 15.21
CA TYR A 45 -4.63 -24.54 14.32
C TYR A 45 -3.89 -24.10 13.06
N PRO A 46 -2.84 -24.81 12.64
CA PRO A 46 -2.03 -24.43 11.49
C PRO A 46 -2.78 -24.48 10.14
N ASP A 47 -3.83 -25.27 10.08
CA ASP A 47 -4.72 -25.42 8.91
C ASP A 47 -5.92 -24.47 8.94
N PHE A 48 -6.04 -23.65 9.97
CA PHE A 48 -7.13 -22.69 10.17
C PHE A 48 -8.54 -23.33 10.13
N ARG A 49 -8.66 -24.66 10.41
CA ARG A 49 -9.95 -25.35 10.42
C ARG A 49 -10.99 -24.75 11.39
N ILE A 50 -10.51 -24.03 12.41
CA ILE A 50 -11.30 -23.17 13.28
C ILE A 50 -10.56 -21.83 13.32
N ALA A 51 -11.11 -20.83 12.65
CA ALA A 51 -10.52 -19.49 12.57
C ALA A 51 -11.52 -18.45 13.06
N GLU A 52 -11.01 -17.47 13.81
CA GLU A 52 -11.74 -16.24 14.11
C GLU A 52 -11.49 -15.24 12.99
N VAL A 53 -12.56 -14.79 12.32
CA VAL A 53 -12.48 -13.70 11.35
C VAL A 53 -12.51 -12.38 12.12
N LEU A 54 -11.44 -11.60 12.00
CA LEU A 54 -11.23 -10.39 12.77
C LEU A 54 -11.59 -9.13 11.99
N TYR A 55 -11.42 -9.19 10.67
CA TYR A 55 -11.71 -8.09 9.77
C TYR A 55 -11.96 -8.61 8.35
N SER A 56 -12.92 -8.02 7.67
CA SER A 56 -13.17 -8.24 6.24
C SER A 56 -12.91 -6.94 5.49
N ILE A 57 -12.12 -7.01 4.43
CA ILE A 57 -11.75 -5.84 3.62
C ILE A 57 -12.84 -5.66 2.57
N ASP A 58 -13.67 -4.63 2.73
CA ASP A 58 -14.81 -4.33 1.84
C ASP A 58 -14.53 -3.22 0.81
N SER A 59 -13.42 -2.54 0.95
CA SER A 59 -12.97 -1.49 0.03
C SER A 59 -11.45 -1.48 -0.08
N VAL A 60 -10.93 -0.82 -1.12
CA VAL A 60 -9.47 -0.66 -1.27
C VAL A 60 -8.91 0.05 -0.04
N VAL A 61 -8.00 -0.62 0.65
CA VAL A 61 -7.29 -0.05 1.80
C VAL A 61 -6.04 0.68 1.34
N PHE A 62 -5.79 1.85 1.90
CA PHE A 62 -4.45 2.42 1.90
C PHE A 62 -3.62 1.68 2.96
N PRO A 63 -2.28 1.67 2.88
CA PRO A 63 -1.43 0.95 3.82
C PRO A 63 -1.45 1.57 5.24
N ASP A 64 -2.63 1.85 5.73
CA ASP A 64 -2.90 2.31 7.08
C ASP A 64 -3.07 1.12 8.03
N MET A 65 -3.01 1.41 9.34
CA MET A 65 -3.22 0.39 10.35
C MET A 65 -4.70 0.04 10.45
N ILE A 66 -5.03 -1.20 10.13
CA ILE A 66 -6.35 -1.77 10.34
C ILE A 66 -6.41 -2.26 11.79
N PRO A 67 -7.24 -1.68 12.65
CA PRO A 67 -7.41 -2.18 14.01
C PRO A 67 -8.13 -3.53 13.97
N VAL A 68 -7.61 -4.50 14.74
CA VAL A 68 -8.22 -5.82 14.88
C VAL A 68 -8.38 -6.15 16.36
N ARG A 69 -9.40 -6.92 16.69
CA ARG A 69 -9.68 -7.32 18.06
C ARG A 69 -9.99 -8.80 18.14
N ALA A 70 -8.99 -9.59 18.49
CA ALA A 70 -9.15 -11.01 18.71
C ALA A 70 -9.77 -11.30 20.09
N SER A 71 -10.57 -12.35 20.19
CA SER A 71 -11.20 -12.79 21.43
C SER A 71 -10.18 -13.30 22.48
N LYS A 72 -9.02 -13.75 22.01
CA LYS A 72 -7.90 -14.26 22.83
C LYS A 72 -6.56 -14.14 22.10
N LYS A 73 -5.50 -14.66 22.70
CA LYS A 73 -4.19 -14.82 22.04
C LYS A 73 -4.24 -16.00 21.07
N TYR A 74 -3.66 -15.81 19.86
CA TYR A 74 -3.53 -16.86 18.85
C TYR A 74 -2.09 -17.06 18.42
N ARG A 75 -1.78 -18.28 17.97
CA ARG A 75 -0.46 -18.62 17.44
C ARG A 75 -0.33 -18.41 15.95
N TYR A 76 -1.43 -18.52 15.18
CA TYR A 76 -1.47 -18.43 13.72
C TYR A 76 -2.32 -17.25 13.31
N TRP A 77 -1.77 -16.41 12.44
CA TRP A 77 -2.41 -15.21 11.93
C TRP A 77 -2.25 -15.17 10.42
N ARG A 78 -3.31 -14.87 9.67
CA ARG A 78 -3.23 -14.81 8.23
C ARG A 78 -4.14 -13.72 7.64
N LEU A 79 -3.83 -13.33 6.40
CA LEU A 79 -4.77 -12.79 5.45
C LEU A 79 -5.16 -13.91 4.50
N TYR A 80 -6.47 -14.19 4.42
CA TYR A 80 -7.06 -15.09 3.42
C TYR A 80 -7.55 -14.21 2.27
N SER A 81 -6.99 -14.41 1.08
CA SER A 81 -7.25 -13.57 -0.08
C SER A 81 -8.66 -13.79 -0.65
N ALA A 82 -9.18 -12.76 -1.30
CA ALA A 82 -10.44 -12.87 -2.03
C ALA A 82 -10.31 -13.85 -3.22
N ASP A 83 -11.40 -14.50 -3.58
CA ASP A 83 -11.47 -15.32 -4.79
C ASP A 83 -11.26 -14.42 -6.03
N GLY A 84 -10.61 -14.94 -7.04
CA GLY A 84 -10.24 -14.20 -8.25
C GLY A 84 -9.06 -13.24 -8.10
N SER A 85 -8.48 -13.12 -6.91
CA SER A 85 -7.43 -12.12 -6.62
C SER A 85 -6.01 -12.57 -6.94
N HIS A 86 -5.78 -13.87 -7.15
CA HIS A 86 -4.44 -14.49 -7.22
C HIS A 86 -3.58 -14.22 -5.96
N GLY A 87 -4.20 -13.79 -4.86
CA GLY A 87 -3.50 -13.40 -3.65
C GLY A 87 -2.63 -12.15 -3.76
N SER A 88 -2.84 -11.31 -4.79
CA SER A 88 -1.95 -10.19 -5.11
C SER A 88 -1.88 -9.16 -3.99
N ILE A 89 -0.66 -8.97 -3.41
CA ILE A 89 -0.36 -8.02 -2.33
C ILE A 89 1.11 -7.61 -2.39
N SER A 90 1.45 -6.42 -1.92
CA SER A 90 2.85 -6.00 -1.75
C SER A 90 3.38 -6.36 -0.37
N GLU A 91 2.64 -6.06 0.72
CA GLU A 91 3.16 -6.27 2.07
C GLU A 91 2.03 -6.56 3.06
N LEU A 92 2.32 -7.42 4.05
CA LEU A 92 1.46 -7.71 5.19
C LEU A 92 2.27 -7.62 6.49
N GLN A 93 1.84 -6.79 7.42
CA GLN A 93 2.53 -6.61 8.70
C GLN A 93 1.54 -6.73 9.86
N PHE A 94 1.95 -7.44 10.91
CA PHE A 94 1.20 -7.62 12.14
C PHE A 94 1.84 -6.80 13.27
N PHE A 95 1.05 -6.14 14.10
CA PHE A 95 1.56 -5.31 15.20
C PHE A 95 0.96 -5.74 16.53
N MET A 96 1.83 -5.87 17.51
CA MET A 96 1.43 -6.13 18.91
C MET A 96 1.01 -4.82 19.61
N PRO A 97 0.18 -4.88 20.63
CA PRO A 97 -0.23 -3.70 21.39
C PRO A 97 0.97 -2.86 21.87
N GLY A 98 0.91 -1.55 21.57
CA GLY A 98 1.93 -0.58 21.96
C GLY A 98 3.25 -0.64 21.18
N SER A 99 3.35 -1.46 20.13
CA SER A 99 4.56 -1.56 19.29
C SER A 99 4.31 -0.97 17.91
N ASP A 100 5.17 -0.07 17.46
CA ASP A 100 5.18 0.44 16.08
C ASP A 100 6.12 -0.35 15.16
N VAL A 101 6.79 -1.38 15.71
CA VAL A 101 7.62 -2.31 14.96
C VAL A 101 6.78 -3.54 14.60
N PRO A 102 6.81 -4.02 13.35
CA PRO A 102 6.12 -5.25 12.95
C PRO A 102 6.57 -6.45 13.81
N ALA A 103 5.61 -7.27 14.19
CA ALA A 103 5.87 -8.49 14.94
C ALA A 103 6.59 -9.51 14.04
N THR A 104 7.65 -10.10 14.56
CA THR A 104 8.44 -11.10 13.85
C THR A 104 7.93 -12.50 14.18
N GLY A 105 7.60 -13.25 13.13
CA GLY A 105 7.20 -14.66 13.17
C GLY A 105 7.79 -15.40 11.99
N ARG A 106 7.49 -16.69 11.85
CA ARG A 106 7.85 -17.45 10.67
C ARG A 106 6.72 -17.36 9.63
N PRO A 107 7.03 -16.90 8.39
CA PRO A 107 6.03 -16.88 7.30
C PRO A 107 5.45 -18.26 7.01
N ILE A 108 4.15 -18.31 6.77
CA ILE A 108 3.37 -19.48 6.36
C ILE A 108 2.35 -19.06 5.30
N GLY A 109 2.01 -19.97 4.41
CA GLY A 109 0.99 -19.70 3.38
C GLY A 109 1.22 -20.46 2.10
N THR A 110 0.47 -20.08 1.07
CA THR A 110 0.68 -20.55 -0.31
C THR A 110 1.97 -19.97 -0.87
N HIS A 111 2.70 -20.74 -1.72
CA HIS A 111 4.07 -20.40 -2.07
C HIS A 111 4.22 -19.23 -3.06
N GLY A 112 3.17 -18.95 -3.85
CA GLY A 112 3.23 -17.94 -4.90
C GLY A 112 4.11 -18.36 -6.08
N LEU A 113 4.74 -17.36 -6.73
CA LEU A 113 5.61 -17.49 -7.90
C LEU A 113 7.05 -17.10 -7.59
N PRO A 114 7.83 -17.93 -6.86
CA PRO A 114 9.22 -17.60 -6.59
C PRO A 114 10.07 -17.62 -7.89
N PRO A 115 11.20 -16.90 -7.97
CA PRO A 115 11.75 -16.06 -6.91
C PRO A 115 11.17 -14.64 -6.87
N LEU A 116 10.40 -14.22 -7.87
CA LEU A 116 10.01 -12.81 -8.04
C LEU A 116 8.75 -12.42 -7.25
N ARG A 117 7.83 -13.38 -7.03
CA ARG A 117 6.52 -13.14 -6.41
C ARG A 117 6.13 -14.25 -5.44
N GLY A 118 7.11 -14.71 -4.67
CA GLY A 118 6.92 -15.75 -3.66
C GLY A 118 6.39 -15.23 -2.33
N LEU A 119 6.16 -16.14 -1.40
CA LEU A 119 5.68 -15.85 -0.05
C LEU A 119 6.62 -14.90 0.72
N ASP A 120 7.92 -14.95 0.43
CA ASP A 120 8.93 -14.05 1.00
C ASP A 120 8.66 -12.58 0.71
N LYS A 121 8.00 -12.27 -0.43
CA LYS A 121 7.67 -10.91 -0.84
C LYS A 121 6.52 -10.28 -0.05
N VAL A 122 5.79 -11.06 0.69
CA VAL A 122 4.68 -10.55 1.54
C VAL A 122 5.21 -9.89 2.82
N PHE A 123 6.47 -10.16 3.21
CA PHE A 123 7.02 -9.79 4.51
C PHE A 123 8.45 -9.21 4.43
N ASP A 124 8.88 -8.74 3.25
CA ASP A 124 10.25 -8.25 3.05
C ASP A 124 10.42 -6.76 3.34
N GLY A 125 9.32 -6.05 3.61
CA GLY A 125 9.33 -4.61 3.91
C GLY A 125 9.46 -3.72 2.67
N ASP A 126 9.54 -4.30 1.48
CA ASP A 126 9.68 -3.57 0.22
C ASP A 126 8.33 -3.52 -0.53
N TRP A 127 7.72 -2.35 -0.59
CA TRP A 127 6.41 -2.17 -1.23
C TRP A 127 6.46 -2.17 -2.76
N LEU A 128 7.66 -2.20 -3.37
CA LEU A 128 7.84 -2.43 -4.81
C LEU A 128 7.73 -3.89 -5.18
N THR A 129 8.06 -4.79 -4.25
CA THR A 129 7.87 -6.22 -4.46
C THR A 129 6.41 -6.61 -4.30
N SER A 130 6.03 -7.76 -4.79
CA SER A 130 4.67 -8.25 -4.63
C SER A 130 4.60 -9.77 -4.68
N TYR A 131 3.62 -10.32 -3.98
CA TYR A 131 3.19 -11.70 -4.12
C TYR A 131 2.16 -11.83 -5.24
N ASP A 132 2.19 -12.97 -5.94
CA ASP A 132 1.16 -13.39 -6.89
C ASP A 132 1.14 -14.92 -6.97
N HIS A 133 0.00 -15.52 -7.29
CA HIS A 133 -0.16 -16.97 -7.43
C HIS A 133 -0.79 -17.34 -8.77
N PRO A 134 -0.43 -18.47 -9.40
CA PRO A 134 -1.04 -18.90 -10.66
C PRO A 134 -2.54 -19.20 -10.51
N ASP A 135 -2.94 -19.78 -9.39
CA ASP A 135 -4.37 -20.03 -9.10
C ASP A 135 -5.03 -18.76 -8.58
N ALA A 136 -6.24 -18.47 -9.06
CA ALA A 136 -6.96 -17.26 -8.70
C ALA A 136 -7.50 -17.30 -7.26
N ASP A 137 -7.85 -18.49 -6.78
CA ASP A 137 -8.58 -18.69 -5.54
C ASP A 137 -7.77 -19.46 -4.49
N GLY A 138 -8.24 -19.41 -3.23
CA GLY A 138 -7.70 -20.21 -2.14
C GLY A 138 -6.35 -19.75 -1.59
N ASN A 139 -5.86 -18.61 -2.01
CA ASN A 139 -4.57 -18.10 -1.59
C ASN A 139 -4.65 -17.46 -0.20
N TRP A 140 -3.59 -17.65 0.58
CA TRP A 140 -3.44 -17.04 1.88
C TRP A 140 -1.97 -16.96 2.29
N TYR A 141 -1.65 -16.03 3.16
CA TYR A 141 -0.32 -15.84 3.72
C TYR A 141 -0.43 -15.23 5.11
N GLY A 142 0.52 -15.57 5.96
CA GLY A 142 0.47 -15.17 7.36
C GLY A 142 1.74 -15.52 8.11
N MET A 143 1.64 -15.49 9.44
CA MET A 143 2.74 -15.80 10.33
C MET A 143 2.32 -16.82 11.39
N VAL A 144 3.25 -17.70 11.74
CA VAL A 144 3.20 -18.48 12.97
C VAL A 144 4.20 -17.92 13.96
N PHE A 145 3.73 -17.67 15.19
CA PHE A 145 4.54 -17.22 16.31
C PHE A 145 4.94 -18.39 17.21
N ASP A 146 6.06 -18.29 17.92
CA ASP A 146 6.55 -19.35 18.83
C ASP A 146 5.54 -19.64 19.94
N LYS A 147 4.85 -18.63 20.39
CA LYS A 147 3.78 -18.69 21.40
C LYS A 147 2.57 -17.86 20.97
N PRO A 148 1.36 -18.12 21.51
CA PRO A 148 0.21 -17.29 21.22
C PRO A 148 0.42 -15.83 21.58
N VAL A 149 0.11 -14.92 20.65
CA VAL A 149 0.28 -13.47 20.77
C VAL A 149 -1.06 -12.74 20.61
N VAL A 150 -1.10 -11.49 21.07
CA VAL A 150 -2.14 -10.53 20.69
C VAL A 150 -1.60 -9.67 19.55
N ILE A 151 -2.34 -9.60 18.47
CA ILE A 151 -2.18 -8.59 17.42
C ILE A 151 -3.38 -7.66 17.54
N ASP A 152 -3.14 -6.36 17.57
CA ASP A 152 -4.20 -5.34 17.65
C ASP A 152 -4.29 -4.46 16.41
N ARG A 153 -3.28 -4.53 15.53
CA ARG A 153 -3.25 -3.79 14.26
C ARG A 153 -2.58 -4.63 13.17
N VAL A 154 -3.10 -4.51 11.97
CA VAL A 154 -2.54 -5.15 10.77
C VAL A 154 -2.40 -4.09 9.69
N ARG A 155 -1.26 -4.07 8.99
CA ARG A 155 -1.08 -3.27 7.79
C ARG A 155 -1.11 -4.18 6.59
N CYS A 156 -2.02 -3.89 5.68
CA CYS A 156 -2.10 -4.53 4.38
C CYS A 156 -1.74 -3.50 3.30
N VAL A 157 -0.73 -3.78 2.49
CA VAL A 157 -0.33 -2.92 1.38
C VAL A 157 -0.77 -3.58 0.08
N PRO A 158 -1.85 -3.10 -0.57
CA PRO A 158 -2.25 -3.61 -1.87
C PRO A 158 -1.12 -3.43 -2.88
N ARG A 159 -1.09 -4.24 -3.91
CA ARG A 159 -0.11 -4.05 -4.98
C ARG A 159 -0.40 -2.76 -5.73
N THR A 160 0.49 -1.79 -5.59
CA THR A 160 0.39 -0.45 -6.17
C THR A 160 1.60 -0.09 -7.02
N ASP A 161 2.56 -1.02 -7.18
CA ASP A 161 3.89 -0.78 -7.74
C ASP A 161 4.56 0.43 -7.04
N ASP A 162 4.37 0.51 -5.73
CA ASP A 162 4.79 1.59 -4.83
C ASP A 162 4.39 3.01 -5.28
N ASN A 163 3.26 3.15 -5.94
CA ASN A 163 2.69 4.44 -6.32
C ASN A 163 2.05 5.17 -5.12
N LEU A 164 2.81 5.32 -4.03
CA LEU A 164 2.35 5.90 -2.76
C LEU A 164 3.35 6.94 -2.25
N ILE A 165 2.86 7.91 -1.49
CA ILE A 165 3.71 8.85 -0.75
C ILE A 165 4.11 8.18 0.57
N HIS A 166 5.42 8.14 0.84
CA HIS A 166 5.98 7.62 2.09
C HIS A 166 6.22 8.74 3.09
N ALA A 167 5.69 8.60 4.30
CA ALA A 167 6.01 9.52 5.38
C ALA A 167 7.50 9.43 5.73
N GLY A 168 8.15 10.57 5.89
CA GLY A 168 9.59 10.69 6.12
C GLY A 168 10.41 10.98 4.87
N ASP A 169 9.91 10.64 3.68
CA ASP A 169 10.60 10.92 2.43
C ASP A 169 10.48 12.41 2.03
N THR A 170 11.47 12.88 1.30
CA THR A 170 11.51 14.23 0.72
C THR A 170 11.08 14.19 -0.74
N TYR A 171 10.15 15.05 -1.10
CA TYR A 171 9.63 15.14 -2.46
C TYR A 171 9.76 16.56 -3.00
N GLU A 172 10.08 16.67 -4.29
CA GLU A 172 10.05 17.91 -5.05
C GLU A 172 8.95 17.88 -6.10
N LEU A 173 8.07 18.90 -6.11
CA LEU A 173 7.09 19.07 -7.17
C LEU A 173 7.60 20.12 -8.16
N LYS A 174 7.54 19.77 -9.46
CA LYS A 174 7.87 20.66 -10.57
C LYS A 174 6.68 20.79 -11.51
N TYR A 175 6.62 21.91 -12.19
CA TYR A 175 5.69 22.12 -13.30
C TYR A 175 6.43 22.55 -14.57
N TRP A 176 5.86 22.24 -15.71
CA TRP A 176 6.38 22.70 -17.00
C TRP A 176 5.90 24.12 -17.28
N ASP A 177 6.82 25.09 -17.40
CA ASP A 177 6.48 26.50 -17.63
C ASP A 177 6.33 26.87 -19.10
N GLY A 178 6.49 25.89 -19.97
CA GLY A 178 6.49 26.04 -21.44
C GLY A 178 7.89 26.00 -22.06
N ILE A 179 8.93 26.08 -21.23
CA ILE A 179 10.34 26.11 -21.65
C ILE A 179 11.16 25.09 -20.85
N LYS A 180 10.93 25.04 -19.54
CA LYS A 180 11.68 24.21 -18.59
C LYS A 180 10.81 23.75 -17.43
N TRP A 181 11.32 22.80 -16.68
CA TRP A 181 10.75 22.42 -15.39
C TRP A 181 11.08 23.46 -14.32
N ALA A 182 10.07 24.08 -13.76
CA ALA A 182 10.18 25.05 -12.66
C ALA A 182 9.75 24.38 -11.35
N SER A 183 10.54 24.55 -10.29
CA SER A 183 10.25 23.98 -8.98
C SER A 183 9.14 24.74 -8.26
N LEU A 184 8.21 24.01 -7.64
CA LEU A 184 7.22 24.51 -6.68
C LEU A 184 7.66 24.29 -5.23
N GLY A 185 8.88 23.73 -5.05
CA GLY A 185 9.49 23.51 -3.75
C GLY A 185 9.59 22.05 -3.35
N CYS A 186 10.31 21.82 -2.24
CA CYS A 186 10.49 20.51 -1.64
C CYS A 186 9.70 20.41 -0.33
N GLN A 187 9.18 19.22 -0.04
CA GLN A 187 8.50 18.93 1.22
C GLN A 187 8.92 17.56 1.74
N VAL A 188 9.10 17.45 3.06
CA VAL A 188 9.13 16.16 3.74
C VAL A 188 7.70 15.73 3.99
N ALA A 189 7.31 14.55 3.55
CA ALA A 189 5.99 14.02 3.80
C ALA A 189 5.85 13.64 5.28
N CYS A 190 5.02 14.37 6.03
CA CYS A 190 4.69 14.02 7.42
C CYS A 190 3.63 12.93 7.50
N GLU A 191 2.82 12.81 6.45
CA GLU A 191 1.76 11.82 6.25
C GLU A 191 1.87 11.23 4.85
N ARG A 192 0.87 10.44 4.44
CA ARG A 192 0.83 9.81 3.10
C ARG A 192 0.29 10.76 2.02
N TYR A 193 0.55 12.03 2.17
CA TYR A 193 0.23 13.04 1.18
C TYR A 193 1.14 14.26 1.31
N LEU A 194 1.16 15.05 0.26
CA LEU A 194 1.83 16.35 0.18
C LEU A 194 0.79 17.40 -0.16
N LEU A 195 0.99 18.63 0.31
CA LEU A 195 0.14 19.79 -0.02
C LEU A 195 0.99 20.86 -0.67
N PHE A 196 0.71 21.18 -1.92
CA PHE A 196 1.39 22.27 -2.64
C PHE A 196 0.40 23.39 -2.92
N ASP A 197 0.79 24.60 -2.55
CA ASP A 197 0.08 25.84 -2.86
C ASP A 197 0.65 26.48 -4.14
N ASN A 198 -0.14 27.36 -4.74
CA ASN A 198 0.24 28.15 -5.92
C ASN A 198 0.62 27.30 -7.14
N VAL A 199 0.03 26.12 -7.27
CA VAL A 199 0.24 25.25 -8.42
C VAL A 199 -0.52 25.82 -9.62
N PRO A 200 0.16 26.08 -10.76
CA PRO A 200 -0.53 26.58 -11.95
C PRO A 200 -1.58 25.60 -12.45
N ALA A 201 -2.82 26.06 -12.62
CA ALA A 201 -3.92 25.24 -13.10
C ALA A 201 -3.61 24.69 -14.49
N ASN A 202 -3.95 23.41 -14.72
CA ASN A 202 -3.72 22.68 -15.99
C ASN A 202 -2.23 22.55 -16.38
N ALA A 203 -1.28 22.77 -15.46
CA ALA A 203 0.12 22.54 -15.74
C ALA A 203 0.45 21.05 -15.79
N LEU A 204 1.42 20.70 -16.61
CA LEU A 204 2.05 19.39 -16.54
C LEU A 204 2.93 19.37 -15.26
N LEU A 205 2.70 18.39 -14.40
CA LEU A 205 3.37 18.25 -13.12
C LEU A 205 4.31 17.04 -13.12
N TRP A 206 5.41 17.17 -12.40
CA TRP A 206 6.36 16.08 -12.14
C TRP A 206 6.75 16.07 -10.67
N LEU A 207 6.42 14.98 -9.97
CA LEU A 207 6.86 14.73 -8.61
C LEU A 207 8.11 13.84 -8.64
N SER A 208 9.15 14.26 -7.92
CA SER A 208 10.38 13.49 -7.71
C SER A 208 10.51 13.13 -6.24
N ASN A 209 10.81 11.88 -5.92
CA ASN A 209 11.30 11.48 -4.61
C ASN A 209 12.82 11.73 -4.59
N LEU A 210 13.31 12.41 -3.56
CA LEU A 210 14.71 12.81 -3.40
C LEU A 210 15.45 12.01 -2.30
N THR A 211 14.74 11.05 -1.64
CA THR A 211 15.29 10.19 -0.58
C THR A 211 16.00 8.98 -1.12
#